data_5c8dd4549beb820a85f1d3d9fcedfcb5
#
_entry.id   5c8dd4549beb820a85f1d3d9fcedfcb5
#
_cell.length_a   1.000
_cell.length_b   1.000
_cell.length_c   1.000
_cell.angle_alpha   90.00
_cell.angle_beta   90.00
_cell.angle_gamma   90.00
#
_symmetry.space_group_name_H-M   'P 1'
#
loop_
_entity.id
_entity.type
_entity.pdbx_description
1 polymer ?
#
loop_
_entity_poly.entity_id
_entity_poly.type
_entity_poly.pdbx_seq_one_letter_code
_entity_poly.pdbx_strand_id
1 'polypeptide(L)'
;DFQMNGNEMGTALQAGLNPVILIINNASYGTIRMHQEREYPARVSGTAIVNPDYMAIAAAYGFHGERVTGTAQFADAFARACESPTGAIVEIVTATEAISPRTTISALRAAAAP
;
A
#
# COMPACT_ATOMS: atom_id res chain seq x y z
N ASP A 1 5.51 0.90 5.71
CA ASP A 1 5.79 2.29 6.13
C ASP A 1 4.62 2.89 6.91
N PHE A 2 3.36 2.86 6.40
CA PHE A 2 2.20 3.45 7.08
C PHE A 2 2.04 3.02 8.55
N GLN A 3 2.23 1.76 8.87
CA GLN A 3 2.08 1.24 10.24
C GLN A 3 3.11 1.78 11.23
N MET A 4 4.18 2.42 10.77
CA MET A 4 5.21 3.00 11.66
C MET A 4 4.70 4.26 12.35
N ASN A 5 3.78 5.00 11.73
CA ASN A 5 3.24 6.25 12.24
C ASN A 5 1.74 6.46 11.94
N GLY A 6 1.02 5.40 11.65
CA GLY A 6 -0.44 5.47 11.40
C GLY A 6 -1.25 6.04 12.57
N ASN A 7 -0.70 6.01 13.79
CA ASN A 7 -1.28 6.65 14.98
C ASN A 7 -1.40 8.16 14.85
N GLU A 8 -0.66 8.82 13.94
CA GLU A 8 -0.78 10.26 13.67
C GLU A 8 -2.14 10.66 13.06
N MET A 9 -2.94 9.68 12.67
CA MET A 9 -4.35 9.92 12.35
C MET A 9 -5.11 10.50 13.55
N GLY A 10 -4.75 10.12 14.78
CA GLY A 10 -5.27 10.74 16.01
C GLY A 10 -4.88 12.21 16.13
N THR A 11 -3.64 12.55 15.77
CA THR A 11 -3.17 13.95 15.74
C THR A 11 -3.95 14.76 14.69
N ALA A 12 -4.19 14.19 13.51
CA ALA A 12 -4.97 14.84 12.47
C ALA A 12 -6.41 15.15 12.94
N LEU A 13 -7.07 14.18 13.58
CA LEU A 13 -8.40 14.38 14.16
C LEU A 13 -8.42 15.51 15.20
N GLN A 14 -7.47 15.48 16.14
CA GLN A 14 -7.38 16.50 17.19
C GLN A 14 -7.11 17.89 16.61
N ALA A 15 -6.38 17.98 15.52
CA ALA A 15 -6.08 19.23 14.82
C ALA A 15 -7.18 19.66 13.84
N GLY A 16 -8.24 18.89 13.66
CA GLY A 16 -9.31 19.17 12.69
C GLY A 16 -8.85 19.10 11.23
N LEU A 17 -7.87 18.25 10.93
CA LEU A 17 -7.33 18.06 9.59
C LEU A 17 -8.01 16.88 8.89
N ASN A 18 -8.18 16.98 7.58
CA ASN A 18 -8.81 15.97 6.73
C ASN A 18 -7.82 15.39 5.69
N PRO A 19 -6.79 14.64 6.13
CA PRO A 19 -5.81 14.09 5.19
C PRO A 19 -6.42 13.00 4.32
N VAL A 20 -6.01 12.91 3.06
CA VAL A 20 -6.25 11.74 2.22
C VAL A 20 -4.98 10.89 2.21
N ILE A 21 -5.07 9.69 2.75
CA ILE A 21 -3.96 8.74 2.91
C ILE A 21 -4.09 7.66 1.84
N LEU A 22 -3.12 7.59 0.93
CA LEU A 22 -3.04 6.54 -0.08
C LEU A 22 -2.09 5.44 0.40
N ILE A 23 -2.61 4.24 0.65
CA ILE A 23 -1.82 3.08 1.05
C ILE A 23 -1.63 2.16 -0.15
N ILE A 24 -0.40 2.11 -0.68
CA ILE A 24 -0.05 1.17 -1.76
C ILE A 24 0.29 -0.18 -1.10
N ASN A 25 -0.64 -1.11 -1.19
CA ASN A 25 -0.54 -2.41 -0.56
C ASN A 25 -0.12 -3.48 -1.58
N ASN A 26 1.16 -3.82 -1.59
CA ASN A 26 1.72 -4.93 -2.35
C ASN A 26 1.99 -6.20 -1.50
N ALA A 27 1.55 -6.21 -0.24
CA ALA A 27 1.77 -7.29 0.73
C ALA A 27 3.25 -7.71 0.88
N SER A 28 4.19 -6.79 0.63
CA SER A 28 5.62 -7.10 0.64
C SER A 28 6.48 -5.90 1.01
N TYR A 29 7.64 -6.15 1.59
CA TYR A 29 8.76 -5.19 1.62
C TYR A 29 9.39 -5.14 0.22
N GLY A 30 8.74 -4.42 -0.71
CA GLY A 30 9.01 -4.48 -2.14
C GLY A 30 10.48 -4.20 -2.51
N THR A 31 11.10 -3.16 -1.96
CA THR A 31 12.50 -2.83 -2.23
C THR A 31 13.44 -3.94 -1.76
N ILE A 32 13.23 -4.47 -0.57
CA ILE A 32 14.04 -5.57 -0.02
C ILE A 32 13.84 -6.83 -0.89
N ARG A 33 12.60 -7.13 -1.24
CA ARG A 33 12.27 -8.25 -2.13
C ARG A 33 12.97 -8.12 -3.50
N MET A 34 13.02 -6.93 -4.07
CA MET A 34 13.72 -6.68 -5.32
C MET A 34 15.21 -7.02 -5.22
N HIS A 35 15.88 -6.62 -4.14
CA HIS A 35 17.28 -6.96 -3.91
C HIS A 35 17.48 -8.46 -3.73
N GLN A 36 16.61 -9.14 -2.96
CA GLN A 36 16.67 -10.59 -2.83
C GLN A 36 16.57 -11.29 -4.20
N GLU A 37 15.61 -10.89 -5.03
CA GLU A 37 15.39 -11.52 -6.32
C GLU A 37 16.52 -11.22 -7.33
N ARG A 38 17.22 -10.12 -7.17
CA ARG A 38 18.38 -9.78 -8.02
C ARG A 38 19.61 -10.60 -7.65
N GLU A 39 19.93 -10.69 -6.35
CA GLU A 39 21.14 -11.35 -5.86
C GLU A 39 20.96 -12.86 -5.66
N TYR A 40 19.77 -13.27 -5.25
CA TYR A 40 19.42 -14.65 -4.90
C TYR A 40 18.04 -15.02 -5.43
N PRO A 41 17.89 -15.21 -6.75
CA PRO A 41 16.59 -15.44 -7.39
C PRO A 41 15.81 -16.60 -6.73
N ALA A 42 14.52 -16.39 -6.51
CA ALA A 42 13.59 -17.35 -5.91
C ALA A 42 13.91 -17.77 -4.45
N ARG A 43 14.92 -17.19 -3.81
CA ARG A 43 15.27 -17.45 -2.39
C ARG A 43 14.64 -16.42 -1.47
N VAL A 44 13.32 -16.38 -1.42
CA VAL A 44 12.54 -15.41 -0.66
C VAL A 44 12.61 -15.69 0.84
N SER A 45 12.91 -14.66 1.64
CA SER A 45 12.90 -14.77 3.09
C SER A 45 12.50 -13.45 3.74
N GLY A 46 11.53 -13.49 4.66
CA GLY A 46 11.16 -12.37 5.54
C GLY A 46 10.61 -11.12 4.86
N THR A 47 10.19 -11.19 3.58
CA THR A 47 9.69 -10.02 2.84
C THR A 47 8.19 -10.02 2.57
N ALA A 48 7.49 -11.09 2.89
CA ALA A 48 6.03 -11.11 2.84
C ALA A 48 5.46 -10.40 4.07
N ILE A 49 4.40 -9.61 3.87
CA ILE A 49 3.73 -8.86 4.93
C ILE A 49 2.27 -9.29 5.01
N VAL A 50 1.80 -9.54 6.23
CA VAL A 50 0.36 -9.62 6.52
C VAL A 50 -0.06 -8.26 7.06
N ASN A 51 -0.84 -7.53 6.29
CA ASN A 51 -1.33 -6.22 6.68
C ASN A 51 -2.62 -6.31 7.51
N PRO A 52 -2.89 -5.33 8.38
CA PRO A 52 -4.19 -5.21 9.03
C PRO A 52 -5.28 -4.84 8.03
N ASP A 53 -6.54 -4.90 8.45
CA ASP A 53 -7.65 -4.34 7.69
C ASP A 53 -7.62 -2.80 7.79
N TYR A 54 -7.15 -2.14 6.74
CA TYR A 54 -7.06 -0.68 6.68
C TYR A 54 -8.44 0.00 6.67
N MET A 55 -9.49 -0.70 6.22
CA MET A 55 -10.86 -0.17 6.29
C MET A 55 -11.36 -0.13 7.73
N ALA A 56 -11.05 -1.18 8.51
CA ALA A 56 -11.35 -1.18 9.94
C ALA A 56 -10.56 -0.08 10.69
N ILE A 57 -9.31 0.17 10.31
CA ILE A 57 -8.51 1.27 10.88
C ILE A 57 -9.14 2.61 10.52
N ALA A 58 -9.50 2.86 9.26
CA ALA A 58 -10.18 4.09 8.86
C ALA A 58 -11.45 4.32 9.69
N ALA A 59 -12.30 3.30 9.81
CA ALA A 59 -13.53 3.37 10.58
C ALA A 59 -13.28 3.67 12.08
N ALA A 60 -12.23 3.08 12.67
CA ALA A 60 -11.88 3.31 14.08
C ALA A 60 -11.52 4.78 14.38
N TYR A 61 -10.94 5.48 13.40
CA TYR A 61 -10.65 6.92 13.49
C TYR A 61 -11.78 7.79 12.95
N GLY A 62 -12.90 7.22 12.48
CA GLY A 62 -13.98 7.97 11.84
C GLY A 62 -13.61 8.54 10.47
N PHE A 63 -12.58 7.98 9.83
CA PHE A 63 -12.17 8.33 8.47
C PHE A 63 -12.97 7.54 7.44
N HIS A 64 -13.14 8.13 6.27
CA HIS A 64 -13.66 7.41 5.10
C HIS A 64 -12.64 6.34 4.66
N GLY A 65 -13.11 5.13 4.37
CA GLY A 65 -12.23 4.02 3.95
C GLY A 65 -12.68 3.43 2.63
N GLU A 66 -11.78 3.30 1.66
CA GLU A 66 -12.04 2.59 0.41
C GLU A 66 -10.89 1.67 0.02
N ARG A 67 -11.23 0.51 -0.56
CA ARG A 67 -10.27 -0.43 -1.12
C ARG A 67 -10.40 -0.49 -2.63
N VAL A 68 -9.32 -0.20 -3.32
CA VAL A 68 -9.19 -0.21 -4.78
C VAL A 68 -8.41 -1.45 -5.19
N THR A 69 -9.02 -2.33 -5.98
CA THR A 69 -8.42 -3.57 -6.49
C THR A 69 -8.23 -3.57 -8.00
N GLY A 70 -8.67 -2.51 -8.67
CA GLY A 70 -8.53 -2.33 -10.11
C GLY A 70 -8.40 -0.86 -10.50
N THR A 71 -7.61 -0.56 -11.51
CA THR A 71 -7.28 0.80 -11.93
C THR A 71 -8.51 1.68 -12.20
N ALA A 72 -9.55 1.10 -12.80
CA ALA A 72 -10.78 1.84 -13.13
C ALA A 72 -11.53 2.38 -11.88
N GLN A 73 -11.32 1.79 -10.71
CA GLN A 73 -11.98 2.21 -9.47
C GLN A 73 -11.32 3.43 -8.82
N PHE A 74 -10.06 3.72 -9.17
CA PHE A 74 -9.24 4.68 -8.42
C PHE A 74 -9.77 6.11 -8.51
N ALA A 75 -10.15 6.58 -9.69
CA ALA A 75 -10.56 7.97 -9.89
C ALA A 75 -11.78 8.33 -9.02
N ASP A 76 -12.79 7.46 -9.01
CA ASP A 76 -14.02 7.69 -8.24
C ASP A 76 -13.78 7.53 -6.73
N ALA A 77 -12.98 6.53 -6.33
CA ALA A 77 -12.60 6.33 -4.93
C ALA A 77 -11.81 7.54 -4.39
N PHE A 78 -10.87 8.05 -5.17
CA PHE A 78 -10.09 9.22 -4.79
C PHE A 78 -10.95 10.49 -4.69
N ALA A 79 -11.89 10.68 -5.62
CA ALA A 79 -12.82 11.80 -5.56
C ALA A 79 -13.65 11.77 -4.26
N ARG A 80 -14.25 10.62 -3.92
CA ARG A 80 -15.00 10.46 -2.66
C ARG A 80 -14.13 10.67 -1.42
N ALA A 81 -12.88 10.19 -1.47
CA ALA A 81 -11.93 10.41 -0.37
C ALA A 81 -11.63 11.90 -0.15
N CYS A 82 -11.50 12.69 -1.23
CA CYS A 82 -11.28 14.14 -1.16
C CYS A 82 -12.50 14.90 -0.61
N GLU A 83 -13.70 14.35 -0.75
CA GLU A 83 -14.94 14.94 -0.22
C GLU A 83 -15.19 14.58 1.25
N SER A 84 -14.40 13.70 1.84
CA SER A 84 -14.57 13.28 3.24
C SER A 84 -14.36 14.43 4.21
N PRO A 85 -15.30 14.68 5.14
CA PRO A 85 -15.19 15.77 6.10
C PRO A 85 -14.21 15.46 7.25
N THR A 86 -13.73 14.23 7.39
CA THR A 86 -12.89 13.78 8.52
C THR A 86 -11.54 13.18 8.11
N GLY A 87 -11.24 13.18 6.85
CA GLY A 87 -10.08 12.48 6.28
C GLY A 87 -10.46 11.12 5.69
N ALA A 88 -9.53 10.50 4.97
CA ALA A 88 -9.77 9.24 4.27
C ALA A 88 -8.53 8.35 4.20
N ILE A 89 -8.76 7.02 4.12
CA ILE A 89 -7.78 6.03 3.69
C ILE A 89 -8.28 5.40 2.37
N VAL A 90 -7.45 5.45 1.34
CA VAL A 90 -7.65 4.67 0.11
C VAL A 90 -6.56 3.62 0.03
N GLU A 91 -6.92 2.36 0.26
CA GLU A 91 -6.01 1.24 0.07
C GLU A 91 -6.01 0.82 -1.39
N ILE A 92 -4.85 0.89 -2.03
CA ILE A 92 -4.65 0.48 -3.42
C ILE A 92 -3.91 -0.85 -3.41
N VAL A 93 -4.63 -1.93 -3.70
CA VAL A 93 -4.05 -3.28 -3.75
C VAL A 93 -3.30 -3.44 -5.06
N THR A 94 -2.00 -3.70 -4.97
CA THR A 94 -1.13 -3.90 -6.13
C THR A 94 -0.53 -5.29 -6.16
N ALA A 95 -0.19 -5.76 -7.35
CA ALA A 95 0.46 -7.06 -7.50
C ALA A 95 1.90 -7.01 -6.95
N THR A 96 2.26 -7.98 -6.10
CA THR A 96 3.64 -8.16 -5.62
C THR A 96 4.64 -8.33 -6.76
N GLU A 97 4.19 -8.92 -7.88
CA GLU A 97 4.98 -9.13 -9.10
C GLU A 97 5.50 -7.81 -9.72
N ALA A 98 4.73 -6.75 -9.62
CA ALA A 98 5.10 -5.41 -10.11
C ALA A 98 6.05 -4.72 -9.11
N ILE A 99 7.29 -5.17 -9.06
CA ILE A 99 8.29 -4.76 -8.05
C ILE A 99 8.80 -3.34 -8.25
N SER A 100 8.71 -2.82 -9.47
CA SER A 100 9.00 -1.42 -9.81
C SER A 100 8.30 -1.04 -11.12
N PRO A 101 8.24 0.27 -11.48
CA PRO A 101 7.67 0.69 -12.76
C PRO A 101 8.40 0.15 -13.99
N ARG A 102 9.61 -0.38 -13.83
CA ARG A 102 10.48 -0.79 -14.93
C ARG A 102 10.74 -2.29 -14.99
N THR A 103 10.42 -3.04 -13.95
CA THR A 103 10.72 -4.47 -13.90
C THR A 103 9.76 -5.24 -13.02
N THR A 104 9.66 -6.52 -13.26
CA THR A 104 8.88 -7.49 -12.49
C THR A 104 9.80 -8.50 -11.80
N ILE A 105 9.26 -9.23 -10.81
CA ILE A 105 10.00 -10.34 -10.17
C ILE A 105 10.40 -11.37 -11.22
N SER A 106 9.49 -11.75 -12.10
CA SER A 106 9.76 -12.73 -13.17
C SER A 106 10.86 -12.26 -14.12
N ALA A 107 10.90 -10.97 -14.48
CA ALA A 107 11.96 -10.42 -15.31
C ALA A 107 13.32 -10.43 -14.61
N LEU A 108 13.38 -10.12 -13.30
CA LEU A 108 14.62 -10.20 -12.52
C LEU A 108 15.15 -11.63 -12.47
N ARG A 109 14.28 -12.62 -12.24
CA ARG A 109 14.65 -14.03 -12.22
C ARG A 109 15.18 -14.50 -13.57
N ALA A 110 14.52 -14.11 -14.65
CA ALA A 110 14.96 -14.46 -16.00
C ALA A 110 16.34 -13.85 -16.35
N ALA A 111 16.61 -12.63 -15.91
CA ALA A 111 17.90 -11.97 -16.13
C ALA A 111 19.04 -12.57 -15.28
N ALA A 112 18.74 -13.22 -14.18
CA ALA A 112 19.71 -13.84 -13.28
C ALA A 112 19.92 -15.35 -13.58
N ALA A 113 19.16 -15.94 -14.51
CA ALA A 113 19.36 -17.32 -14.94
C ALA A 113 20.70 -17.45 -15.73
N PRO A 114 21.51 -18.48 -15.45
CA PRO A 114 22.79 -18.67 -16.12
C PRO A 114 22.64 -19.01 -17.61
#